data_735494d79202c996aea7ce942cff4f13
#
_entry.id   735494d79202c996aea7ce942cff4f13
#
_cell.length_a   1.000
_cell.length_b   1.000
_cell.length_c   1.000
_cell.angle_alpha   90.00
_cell.angle_beta   90.00
_cell.angle_gamma   90.00
#
_symmetry.space_group_name_H-M   'P 1'
#
loop_
_entity.id
_entity.type
_entity.pdbx_description
1 polymer ?
#
loop_
_entity_poly.entity_id
_entity_poly.type
_entity_poly.pdbx_seq_one_letter_code
_entity_poly.pdbx_strand_id
1 'polypeptide(L)'
;MASEAALISITPENVRGRSTQLIAVALLALLVQSVQAAEVIPPKPTGYFNDYAGVVSKEAAYRFNEQLAQFERDTSNQVVVAVFPTMQSASDVADYTPRVAQAWGVGQKDRRNGVVLFVFTGDRQMFIQVGYGLEGVLPDITAFDITEYHIKPYFRVGDYEGGLATGIDLICKAILGEYKGSGKTVVEQRGTTKASGLLFFVIFVIVLIVISRVMRRLGGYGYSSGRGGPIFFPMGGGGGGSSSGGGGFSGFGGGGGSFGGGGAGSSW
;
A
#
# COMPACT_ATOMS: atom_id res chain seq x y z
N MET A 1 -24.63 24.20 70.16
CA MET A 1 -24.59 23.37 68.92
C MET A 1 -24.73 24.31 67.76
N ALA A 2 -23.64 24.80 67.21
CA ALA A 2 -23.67 25.71 66.09
C ALA A 2 -22.80 25.04 64.99
N SER A 3 -23.46 24.72 63.89
CA SER A 3 -22.82 24.20 62.70
C SER A 3 -22.32 25.38 61.86
N GLU A 4 -21.01 25.53 61.82
CA GLU A 4 -20.30 26.56 61.04
C GLU A 4 -20.16 26.08 59.61
N ALA A 5 -21.00 26.62 58.71
CA ALA A 5 -20.92 26.42 57.28
C ALA A 5 -19.79 27.30 56.74
N ALA A 6 -18.68 26.70 56.33
CA ALA A 6 -17.56 27.38 55.69
C ALA A 6 -18.02 27.86 54.29
N LEU A 7 -18.39 29.14 54.20
CA LEU A 7 -18.57 29.85 52.93
C LEU A 7 -17.20 30.05 52.26
N ILE A 8 -16.93 29.29 51.22
CA ILE A 8 -15.80 29.53 50.33
C ILE A 8 -16.02 30.85 49.62
N SER A 9 -15.40 31.94 50.10
CA SER A 9 -15.44 33.24 49.46
C SER A 9 -14.64 33.18 48.12
N ILE A 10 -15.35 33.15 47.04
CA ILE A 10 -14.77 33.27 45.70
C ILE A 10 -14.45 34.75 45.49
N THR A 11 -13.18 35.15 45.69
CA THR A 11 -12.75 36.51 45.42
C THR A 11 -12.62 36.76 43.93
N PRO A 12 -13.07 37.92 43.39
CA PRO A 12 -13.08 38.22 41.95
C PRO A 12 -11.66 38.24 41.33
N GLU A 13 -10.62 38.35 42.12
CA GLU A 13 -9.22 38.30 41.64
C GLU A 13 -8.79 36.88 41.13
N ASN A 14 -9.31 35.81 41.74
CA ASN A 14 -9.03 34.44 41.34
C ASN A 14 -9.68 34.06 40.02
N VAL A 15 -10.74 34.73 39.61
CA VAL A 15 -11.45 34.47 38.36
C VAL A 15 -10.72 35.12 37.19
N ARG A 16 -10.13 36.33 37.39
CA ARG A 16 -9.35 37.03 36.36
C ARG A 16 -8.02 36.32 36.06
N GLY A 17 -7.32 35.77 37.06
CA GLY A 17 -6.10 35.04 36.86
C GLY A 17 -6.29 33.71 36.10
N ARG A 18 -7.39 33.02 36.36
CA ARG A 18 -7.72 31.76 35.66
C ARG A 18 -8.16 31.98 34.20
N SER A 19 -8.88 33.06 33.93
CA SER A 19 -9.27 33.38 32.54
C SER A 19 -8.09 33.80 31.67
N THR A 20 -7.12 34.56 32.20
CA THR A 20 -5.93 34.92 31.49
C THR A 20 -5.00 33.73 31.25
N GLN A 21 -4.91 32.78 32.19
CA GLN A 21 -4.18 31.54 31.99
C GLN A 21 -4.82 30.64 30.94
N LEU A 22 -6.15 30.51 30.93
CA LEU A 22 -6.87 29.74 29.92
C LEU A 22 -6.74 30.35 28.53
N ILE A 23 -6.74 31.68 28.41
CA ILE A 23 -6.53 32.38 27.14
C ILE A 23 -5.09 32.19 26.66
N ALA A 24 -4.09 32.25 27.56
CA ALA A 24 -2.70 32.01 27.23
C ALA A 24 -2.44 30.57 26.77
N VAL A 25 -3.06 29.59 27.42
CA VAL A 25 -2.98 28.17 27.01
C VAL A 25 -3.69 27.94 25.67
N ALA A 26 -4.85 28.58 25.47
CA ALA A 26 -5.57 28.51 24.18
C ALA A 26 -4.77 29.16 23.04
N LEU A 27 -4.13 30.31 23.29
CA LEU A 27 -3.23 30.98 22.33
C LEU A 27 -1.97 30.15 22.05
N LEU A 28 -1.40 29.52 23.07
CA LEU A 28 -0.26 28.61 22.89
C LEU A 28 -0.66 27.34 22.12
N ALA A 29 -1.85 26.80 22.36
CA ALA A 29 -2.39 25.68 21.61
C ALA A 29 -2.71 26.03 20.14
N LEU A 30 -3.09 27.29 19.85
CA LEU A 30 -3.28 27.78 18.48
C LEU A 30 -1.94 27.96 17.74
N LEU A 31 -0.84 28.26 18.47
CA LEU A 31 0.51 28.38 17.89
C LEU A 31 1.17 27.04 17.59
N VAL A 32 0.68 25.95 18.15
CA VAL A 32 1.06 24.55 17.81
C VAL A 32 0.24 24.05 16.61
N GLN A 33 -0.18 24.91 15.71
CA GLN A 33 -0.67 24.48 14.41
C GLN A 33 0.51 23.87 13.67
N SER A 34 0.37 22.59 13.44
CA SER A 34 1.28 21.71 12.71
C SER A 34 1.93 22.47 11.56
N VAL A 35 3.22 22.71 11.64
CA VAL A 35 4.03 22.99 10.44
C VAL A 35 3.93 21.69 9.62
N GLN A 36 2.90 21.59 8.80
CA GLN A 36 2.89 20.59 7.75
C GLN A 36 4.08 20.92 6.87
N ALA A 37 5.09 20.07 6.90
CA ALA A 37 6.22 20.21 5.99
C ALA A 37 5.61 20.31 4.58
N ALA A 38 5.90 21.42 3.90
CA ALA A 38 5.44 21.62 2.54
C ALA A 38 5.96 20.46 1.70
N GLU A 39 5.07 19.83 0.93
CA GLU A 39 5.44 18.77 0.02
C GLU A 39 6.50 19.28 -0.96
N VAL A 40 7.59 18.53 -1.09
CA VAL A 40 8.67 18.89 -2.01
C VAL A 40 8.49 18.10 -3.31
N ILE A 41 8.21 18.80 -4.40
CA ILE A 41 8.25 18.22 -5.74
C ILE A 41 9.70 18.27 -6.23
N PRO A 42 10.32 17.11 -6.51
CA PRO A 42 11.69 17.07 -7.00
C PRO A 42 11.83 17.80 -8.35
N PRO A 43 13.00 18.39 -8.64
CA PRO A 43 13.24 18.98 -9.95
C PRO A 43 13.08 17.94 -11.07
N LYS A 44 12.74 18.43 -12.26
CA LYS A 44 12.61 17.57 -13.45
C LYS A 44 13.91 16.77 -13.68
N PRO A 45 13.82 15.46 -13.90
CA PRO A 45 14.99 14.61 -14.14
C PRO A 45 15.73 15.02 -15.41
N THR A 46 17.04 14.78 -15.43
CA THR A 46 17.91 15.12 -16.57
C THR A 46 18.04 13.99 -17.58
N GLY A 47 17.71 12.75 -17.17
CA GLY A 47 17.76 11.55 -18.01
C GLY A 47 16.50 10.72 -17.86
N TYR A 48 16.47 9.62 -18.62
CA TYR A 48 15.40 8.62 -18.51
C TYR A 48 15.56 7.76 -17.26
N PHE A 49 16.81 7.51 -16.86
CA PHE A 49 17.14 6.80 -15.63
C PHE A 49 17.87 7.74 -14.66
N ASN A 50 17.33 7.89 -13.46
CA ASN A 50 17.86 8.81 -12.45
C ASN A 50 17.93 8.09 -11.09
N ASP A 51 19.15 7.83 -10.64
CA ASP A 51 19.42 7.22 -9.33
C ASP A 51 19.95 8.27 -8.35
N TYR A 52 19.09 8.81 -7.51
CA TYR A 52 19.44 9.74 -6.44
C TYR A 52 19.78 9.04 -5.12
N ALA A 53 19.50 7.74 -5.03
CA ALA A 53 19.79 6.91 -3.87
C ALA A 53 21.17 6.23 -3.95
N GLY A 54 21.76 6.16 -5.15
CA GLY A 54 23.07 5.55 -5.35
C GLY A 54 23.07 4.02 -5.17
N VAL A 55 21.98 3.35 -5.52
CA VAL A 55 21.80 1.90 -5.32
C VAL A 55 22.13 1.08 -6.57
N VAL A 56 22.46 1.75 -7.69
CA VAL A 56 22.76 1.12 -8.97
C VAL A 56 24.18 1.49 -9.41
N SER A 57 24.89 0.56 -10.03
CA SER A 57 26.18 0.85 -10.60
C SER A 57 26.10 1.89 -11.73
N LYS A 58 27.16 2.68 -11.93
CA LYS A 58 27.18 3.70 -12.98
C LYS A 58 27.01 3.09 -14.38
N GLU A 59 27.58 1.93 -14.59
CA GLU A 59 27.50 1.16 -15.82
C GLU A 59 26.08 0.69 -16.09
N ALA A 60 25.36 0.22 -15.07
CA ALA A 60 23.97 -0.18 -15.20
C ALA A 60 23.05 1.03 -15.41
N ALA A 61 23.27 2.12 -14.67
CA ALA A 61 22.51 3.35 -14.83
C ALA A 61 22.64 3.91 -16.26
N TYR A 62 23.84 3.88 -16.85
CA TYR A 62 24.05 4.26 -18.24
C TYR A 62 23.30 3.33 -19.21
N ARG A 63 23.39 2.02 -19.03
CA ARG A 63 22.66 1.05 -19.87
C ARG A 63 21.15 1.25 -19.82
N PHE A 64 20.60 1.43 -18.62
CA PHE A 64 19.16 1.70 -18.44
C PHE A 64 18.74 2.99 -19.12
N ASN A 65 19.53 4.05 -18.97
CA ASN A 65 19.24 5.32 -19.63
C ASN A 65 19.21 5.19 -21.15
N GLU A 66 20.20 4.52 -21.75
CA GLU A 66 20.24 4.29 -23.20
C GLU A 66 19.11 3.38 -23.69
N GLN A 67 18.78 2.32 -22.95
CA GLN A 67 17.65 1.45 -23.26
C GLN A 67 16.33 2.24 -23.32
N LEU A 68 16.07 3.06 -22.31
CA LEU A 68 14.86 3.88 -22.24
C LEU A 68 14.82 4.99 -23.29
N ALA A 69 15.97 5.61 -23.57
CA ALA A 69 16.10 6.59 -24.64
C ALA A 69 15.87 5.96 -26.03
N GLN A 70 16.37 4.74 -26.26
CA GLN A 70 16.12 4.02 -27.50
C GLN A 70 14.64 3.62 -27.61
N PHE A 71 14.04 3.17 -26.52
CA PHE A 71 12.62 2.84 -26.48
C PHE A 71 11.73 4.01 -26.88
N GLU A 72 12.04 5.24 -26.41
CA GLU A 72 11.29 6.44 -26.83
C GLU A 72 11.50 6.75 -28.31
N ARG A 73 12.74 6.59 -28.83
CA ARG A 73 13.01 6.78 -30.27
C ARG A 73 12.20 5.85 -31.14
N ASP A 74 12.05 4.59 -30.72
CA ASP A 74 11.38 3.56 -31.51
C ASP A 74 9.86 3.62 -31.40
N THR A 75 9.31 4.04 -30.28
CA THR A 75 7.87 3.96 -30.00
C THR A 75 7.19 5.30 -29.79
N SER A 76 7.94 6.37 -29.56
CA SER A 76 7.51 7.68 -29.09
C SER A 76 6.87 7.66 -27.70
N ASN A 77 6.88 6.52 -26.98
CA ASN A 77 6.42 6.43 -25.60
C ASN A 77 7.57 6.72 -24.65
N GLN A 78 7.33 7.56 -23.65
CA GLN A 78 8.37 7.98 -22.71
C GLN A 78 8.28 7.21 -21.40
N VAL A 79 9.33 6.46 -21.08
CA VAL A 79 9.46 5.78 -19.78
C VAL A 79 10.61 6.42 -19.01
N VAL A 80 10.33 6.84 -17.77
CA VAL A 80 11.32 7.43 -16.86
C VAL A 80 11.39 6.59 -15.59
N VAL A 81 12.59 6.41 -15.08
CA VAL A 81 12.82 5.76 -13.78
C VAL A 81 13.49 6.75 -12.84
N ALA A 82 12.98 6.85 -11.63
CA ALA A 82 13.53 7.71 -10.60
C ALA A 82 13.62 6.98 -9.27
N VAL A 83 14.84 6.82 -8.78
CA VAL A 83 15.15 6.14 -7.51
C VAL A 83 15.58 7.19 -6.50
N PHE A 84 14.81 7.33 -5.41
CA PHE A 84 15.06 8.27 -4.33
C PHE A 84 15.40 7.56 -3.02
N PRO A 85 16.18 8.19 -2.13
CA PRO A 85 16.38 7.67 -0.78
C PRO A 85 15.07 7.56 0.00
N THR A 86 14.25 8.62 -0.02
CA THR A 86 12.97 8.72 0.68
C THR A 86 12.01 9.61 -0.08
N MET A 87 10.73 9.41 0.15
CA MET A 87 9.68 10.30 -0.33
C MET A 87 9.63 11.57 0.53
N GLN A 88 9.72 12.73 -0.10
CA GLN A 88 9.70 14.02 0.60
C GLN A 88 8.27 14.57 0.69
N SER A 89 7.36 13.76 1.19
CA SER A 89 5.95 14.09 1.36
C SER A 89 5.35 13.29 2.51
N ALA A 90 4.37 13.87 3.19
CA ALA A 90 3.53 13.17 4.16
C ALA A 90 2.32 12.48 3.51
N SER A 91 2.13 12.67 2.20
CA SER A 91 1.04 12.04 1.43
C SER A 91 1.34 10.55 1.18
N ASP A 92 0.32 9.80 0.81
CA ASP A 92 0.50 8.45 0.28
C ASP A 92 1.28 8.48 -1.05
N VAL A 93 2.00 7.40 -1.35
CA VAL A 93 2.77 7.27 -2.59
C VAL A 93 1.90 7.39 -3.84
N ALA A 94 0.68 6.86 -3.80
CA ALA A 94 -0.28 6.92 -4.89
C ALA A 94 -0.80 8.36 -5.14
N ASP A 95 -0.80 9.20 -4.11
CA ASP A 95 -1.18 10.62 -4.24
C ASP A 95 0.00 11.52 -4.65
N TYR A 96 1.21 11.18 -4.18
CA TYR A 96 2.41 11.96 -4.44
C TYR A 96 2.92 11.80 -5.87
N THR A 97 3.03 10.56 -6.34
CA THR A 97 3.67 10.24 -7.62
C THR A 97 2.98 10.86 -8.84
N PRO A 98 1.63 10.97 -8.93
CA PRO A 98 0.96 11.66 -10.03
C PRO A 98 1.33 13.15 -10.09
N ARG A 99 1.44 13.82 -8.94
CA ARG A 99 1.81 15.24 -8.88
C ARG A 99 3.24 15.47 -9.37
N VAL A 100 4.16 14.59 -8.97
CA VAL A 100 5.55 14.63 -9.43
C VAL A 100 5.63 14.38 -10.93
N ALA A 101 5.02 13.29 -11.42
CA ALA A 101 5.01 12.94 -12.84
C ALA A 101 4.40 14.04 -13.71
N GLN A 102 3.34 14.67 -13.22
CA GLN A 102 2.70 15.81 -13.89
C GLN A 102 3.61 17.05 -13.92
N ALA A 103 4.26 17.38 -12.80
CA ALA A 103 5.20 18.51 -12.73
C ALA A 103 6.41 18.31 -13.65
N TRP A 104 6.86 17.06 -13.82
CA TRP A 104 7.92 16.73 -14.76
C TRP A 104 7.47 16.77 -16.21
N GLY A 105 6.17 16.61 -16.48
CA GLY A 105 5.58 16.61 -17.81
C GLY A 105 6.08 15.44 -18.64
N VAL A 106 6.21 14.24 -18.04
CA VAL A 106 6.66 13.03 -18.73
C VAL A 106 5.61 12.60 -19.76
N GLY A 107 6.08 12.22 -20.95
CA GLY A 107 5.24 11.90 -22.09
C GLY A 107 4.86 13.11 -22.95
N GLN A 108 4.27 12.83 -24.07
CA GLN A 108 3.79 13.87 -25.01
C GLN A 108 2.42 14.39 -24.56
N LYS A 109 2.25 15.72 -24.56
CA LYS A 109 1.04 16.38 -24.07
C LYS A 109 -0.25 15.84 -24.74
N ASP A 110 -0.20 15.68 -26.05
CA ASP A 110 -1.37 15.28 -26.84
C ASP A 110 -1.65 13.77 -26.74
N ARG A 111 -0.61 12.95 -26.55
CA ARG A 111 -0.71 11.49 -26.50
C ARG A 111 -0.82 10.96 -25.07
N ARG A 112 -0.35 11.72 -24.07
CA ARG A 112 -0.31 11.33 -22.65
C ARG A 112 0.36 9.96 -22.44
N ASN A 113 1.42 9.71 -23.19
CA ASN A 113 2.09 8.43 -23.34
C ASN A 113 3.37 8.34 -22.48
N GLY A 114 3.30 8.85 -21.28
CA GLY A 114 4.38 8.80 -20.30
C GLY A 114 4.15 7.70 -19.25
N VAL A 115 5.23 7.07 -18.79
CA VAL A 115 5.25 6.18 -17.63
C VAL A 115 6.41 6.59 -16.73
N VAL A 116 6.20 6.59 -15.41
CA VAL A 116 7.27 6.83 -14.44
C VAL A 116 7.27 5.71 -13.40
N LEU A 117 8.41 5.02 -13.29
CA LEU A 117 8.67 4.11 -12.17
C LEU A 117 9.37 4.90 -11.07
N PHE A 118 8.67 5.12 -9.97
CA PHE A 118 9.22 5.69 -8.74
C PHE A 118 9.65 4.58 -7.79
N VAL A 119 10.81 4.75 -7.17
CA VAL A 119 11.34 3.85 -6.13
C VAL A 119 11.86 4.70 -4.97
N PHE A 120 11.39 4.44 -3.76
CA PHE A 120 11.80 5.10 -2.52
C PHE A 120 12.45 4.04 -1.63
N THR A 121 13.78 3.98 -1.65
CA THR A 121 14.55 2.86 -1.07
C THR A 121 14.45 2.80 0.45
N GLY A 122 14.47 3.94 1.14
CA GLY A 122 14.33 4.03 2.59
C GLY A 122 12.91 3.77 3.07
N ASP A 123 11.91 4.18 2.29
CA ASP A 123 10.49 3.92 2.61
C ASP A 123 10.04 2.52 2.16
N ARG A 124 10.88 1.83 1.39
CA ARG A 124 10.58 0.52 0.79
C ARG A 124 9.28 0.53 -0.01
N GLN A 125 9.09 1.57 -0.79
CA GLN A 125 7.90 1.75 -1.62
C GLN A 125 8.31 1.97 -3.07
N MET A 126 7.52 1.44 -3.98
CA MET A 126 7.64 1.71 -5.41
C MET A 126 6.27 1.90 -6.03
N PHE A 127 6.21 2.69 -7.10
CA PHE A 127 4.97 2.98 -7.81
C PHE A 127 5.25 3.19 -9.30
N ILE A 128 4.47 2.52 -10.15
CA ILE A 128 4.45 2.78 -11.59
C ILE A 128 3.28 3.71 -11.86
N GLN A 129 3.59 4.95 -12.23
CA GLN A 129 2.60 5.94 -12.63
C GLN A 129 2.43 5.88 -14.14
N VAL A 130 1.20 5.69 -14.62
CA VAL A 130 0.89 5.50 -16.03
C VAL A 130 0.11 6.70 -16.55
N GLY A 131 0.53 7.22 -17.69
CA GLY A 131 -0.20 8.27 -18.41
C GLY A 131 -1.42 7.70 -19.12
N TYR A 132 -2.47 8.51 -19.25
CA TYR A 132 -3.78 8.13 -19.77
C TYR A 132 -3.73 7.40 -21.12
N GLY A 133 -2.79 7.79 -22.01
CA GLY A 133 -2.63 7.17 -23.33
C GLY A 133 -2.11 5.74 -23.31
N LEU A 134 -1.56 5.29 -22.17
CA LEU A 134 -0.98 3.96 -22.00
C LEU A 134 -1.77 3.05 -21.06
N GLU A 135 -2.84 3.53 -20.44
CA GLU A 135 -3.65 2.70 -19.52
C GLU A 135 -4.27 1.47 -20.22
N GLY A 136 -4.54 1.56 -21.51
CA GLY A 136 -5.07 0.44 -22.28
C GLY A 136 -4.08 -0.72 -22.49
N VAL A 137 -2.76 -0.43 -22.49
CA VAL A 137 -1.70 -1.43 -22.70
C VAL A 137 -0.94 -1.75 -21.42
N LEU A 138 -0.88 -0.81 -20.49
CA LEU A 138 -0.30 -0.96 -19.14
C LEU A 138 -1.33 -0.57 -18.08
N PRO A 139 -2.40 -1.36 -17.90
CA PRO A 139 -3.40 -1.10 -16.87
C PRO A 139 -2.84 -1.36 -15.47
N ASP A 140 -3.52 -0.83 -14.45
CA ASP A 140 -3.11 -0.92 -13.03
C ASP A 140 -2.79 -2.34 -12.59
N ILE A 141 -3.57 -3.33 -13.04
CA ILE A 141 -3.35 -4.74 -12.70
C ILE A 141 -2.01 -5.25 -13.26
N THR A 142 -1.60 -4.80 -14.45
CA THR A 142 -0.31 -5.16 -15.05
C THR A 142 0.83 -4.42 -14.34
N ALA A 143 0.65 -3.13 -14.01
CA ALA A 143 1.61 -2.37 -13.22
C ALA A 143 1.81 -2.98 -11.82
N PHE A 144 0.73 -3.43 -11.17
CA PHE A 144 0.77 -4.15 -9.90
C PHE A 144 1.52 -5.48 -10.03
N ASP A 145 1.23 -6.26 -11.06
CA ASP A 145 1.90 -7.55 -11.34
C ASP A 145 3.42 -7.35 -11.48
N ILE A 146 3.83 -6.35 -12.23
CA ILE A 146 5.26 -6.00 -12.42
C ILE A 146 5.91 -5.63 -11.07
N THR A 147 5.28 -4.77 -10.28
CA THR A 147 5.85 -4.31 -9.00
C THR A 147 5.88 -5.44 -7.96
N GLU A 148 4.75 -6.15 -7.76
CA GLU A 148 4.60 -7.11 -6.67
C GLU A 148 5.35 -8.42 -6.92
N TYR A 149 5.29 -8.94 -8.17
CA TYR A 149 5.81 -10.27 -8.45
C TYR A 149 7.17 -10.27 -9.16
N HIS A 150 7.53 -9.19 -9.84
CA HIS A 150 8.75 -9.16 -10.65
C HIS A 150 9.83 -8.24 -10.10
N ILE A 151 9.51 -7.07 -9.55
CA ILE A 151 10.51 -6.16 -8.95
C ILE A 151 10.76 -6.49 -7.48
N LYS A 152 9.68 -6.58 -6.69
CA LYS A 152 9.74 -6.77 -5.23
C LYS A 152 10.61 -7.93 -4.74
N PRO A 153 10.62 -9.12 -5.36
CA PRO A 153 11.50 -10.21 -4.91
C PRO A 153 12.97 -9.85 -4.92
N TYR A 154 13.44 -9.10 -5.93
CA TYR A 154 14.81 -8.60 -6.02
C TYR A 154 15.11 -7.57 -4.93
N PHE A 155 14.21 -6.60 -4.73
CA PHE A 155 14.39 -5.55 -3.73
C PHE A 155 14.43 -6.09 -2.30
N ARG A 156 13.70 -7.17 -2.02
CA ARG A 156 13.74 -7.85 -0.71
C ARG A 156 15.10 -8.44 -0.36
N VAL A 157 15.86 -8.86 -1.35
CA VAL A 157 17.22 -9.38 -1.17
C VAL A 157 18.30 -8.32 -1.41
N GLY A 158 17.90 -7.05 -1.64
CA GLY A 158 18.81 -5.94 -1.87
C GLY A 158 19.36 -5.82 -3.29
N ASP A 159 18.89 -6.65 -4.21
CA ASP A 159 19.28 -6.58 -5.63
C ASP A 159 18.45 -5.53 -6.38
N TYR A 160 18.77 -4.26 -6.16
CA TYR A 160 18.09 -3.15 -6.82
C TYR A 160 18.35 -3.12 -8.34
N GLU A 161 19.56 -3.45 -8.77
CA GLU A 161 19.93 -3.44 -10.18
C GLU A 161 19.15 -4.51 -10.96
N GLY A 162 19.09 -5.74 -10.46
CA GLY A 162 18.33 -6.84 -11.08
C GLY A 162 16.82 -6.54 -11.10
N GLY A 163 16.27 -5.99 -10.01
CA GLY A 163 14.86 -5.63 -9.95
C GLY A 163 14.49 -4.51 -10.92
N LEU A 164 15.32 -3.47 -11.03
CA LEU A 164 15.10 -2.36 -11.98
C LEU A 164 15.25 -2.82 -13.44
N ALA A 165 16.25 -3.66 -13.73
CA ALA A 165 16.41 -4.25 -15.07
C ALA A 165 15.15 -5.02 -15.49
N THR A 166 14.64 -5.88 -14.61
CA THR A 166 13.44 -6.67 -14.85
C THR A 166 12.20 -5.76 -15.00
N GLY A 167 12.05 -4.75 -14.14
CA GLY A 167 10.93 -3.82 -14.18
C GLY A 167 10.90 -2.99 -15.47
N ILE A 168 12.05 -2.45 -15.89
CA ILE A 168 12.20 -1.70 -17.15
C ILE A 168 11.82 -2.57 -18.34
N ASP A 169 12.35 -3.79 -18.41
CA ASP A 169 12.07 -4.72 -19.51
C ASP A 169 10.56 -5.05 -19.59
N LEU A 170 9.93 -5.37 -18.48
CA LEU A 170 8.51 -5.70 -18.44
C LEU A 170 7.59 -4.51 -18.72
N ILE A 171 7.92 -3.30 -18.26
CA ILE A 171 7.18 -2.08 -18.60
C ILE A 171 7.24 -1.84 -20.11
N CYS A 172 8.44 -1.92 -20.73
CA CYS A 172 8.61 -1.75 -22.16
C CYS A 172 7.82 -2.81 -22.95
N LYS A 173 7.89 -4.07 -22.56
CA LYS A 173 7.12 -5.17 -23.18
C LYS A 173 5.62 -5.01 -23.04
N ALA A 174 5.14 -4.53 -21.89
CA ALA A 174 3.72 -4.25 -21.70
C ALA A 174 3.23 -3.16 -22.64
N ILE A 175 3.99 -2.08 -22.81
CA ILE A 175 3.67 -0.99 -23.73
C ILE A 175 3.63 -1.48 -25.18
N LEU A 176 4.49 -2.42 -25.55
CA LEU A 176 4.48 -3.05 -26.89
C LEU A 176 3.36 -4.09 -27.03
N GLY A 177 2.63 -4.42 -25.98
CA GLY A 177 1.59 -5.45 -25.98
C GLY A 177 2.13 -6.89 -25.91
N GLU A 178 3.43 -7.07 -25.67
CA GLU A 178 4.11 -8.36 -25.56
C GLU A 178 3.98 -9.00 -24.17
N TYR A 179 3.72 -8.19 -23.16
CA TYR A 179 3.49 -8.63 -21.78
C TYR A 179 2.09 -8.23 -21.30
N LYS A 180 1.38 -9.20 -20.75
CA LYS A 180 0.11 -8.98 -20.05
C LYS A 180 0.23 -9.59 -18.67
N GLY A 181 -0.04 -8.82 -17.63
CA GLY A 181 -0.06 -9.31 -16.26
C GLY A 181 -0.96 -10.54 -16.10
N SER A 182 -0.72 -11.32 -15.06
CA SER A 182 -1.46 -12.58 -14.78
C SER A 182 -2.97 -12.35 -14.58
N GLY A 183 -3.40 -11.12 -14.40
CA GLY A 183 -4.80 -10.76 -14.12
C GLY A 183 -5.31 -11.28 -12.77
N LYS A 184 -4.42 -11.85 -11.94
CA LYS A 184 -4.77 -12.42 -10.64
C LYS A 184 -4.33 -11.49 -9.52
N THR A 185 -5.23 -11.26 -8.58
CA THR A 185 -4.89 -10.53 -7.35
C THR A 185 -4.16 -11.44 -6.35
N VAL A 186 -3.46 -10.83 -5.37
CA VAL A 186 -2.79 -11.58 -4.27
C VAL A 186 -3.76 -12.49 -3.53
N VAL A 187 -5.02 -12.08 -3.39
CA VAL A 187 -6.07 -12.85 -2.73
C VAL A 187 -6.42 -14.11 -3.54
N GLU A 188 -6.49 -14.00 -4.87
CA GLU A 188 -6.79 -15.13 -5.74
C GLU A 188 -5.64 -16.13 -5.83
N GLN A 189 -4.39 -15.66 -5.80
CA GLN A 189 -3.24 -16.56 -5.75
C GLN A 189 -3.11 -17.31 -4.42
N ARG A 190 -3.49 -16.70 -3.29
CA ARG A 190 -3.58 -17.38 -1.98
C ARG A 190 -4.73 -18.38 -1.91
N GLY A 191 -5.75 -18.26 -2.76
CA GLY A 191 -6.91 -19.13 -2.80
C GLY A 191 -6.63 -20.54 -3.29
N THR A 192 -5.53 -20.80 -3.97
CA THR A 192 -5.18 -22.15 -4.49
C THR A 192 -4.60 -23.08 -3.45
N THR A 193 -4.31 -22.62 -2.23
CA THR A 193 -3.83 -23.47 -1.12
C THR A 193 -4.96 -24.10 -0.30
N LYS A 194 -6.22 -24.06 -0.76
CA LYS A 194 -7.37 -24.66 -0.05
C LYS A 194 -7.31 -26.19 0.07
N ALA A 195 -6.51 -26.86 -0.76
CA ALA A 195 -6.34 -28.32 -0.67
C ALA A 195 -5.64 -28.76 0.61
N SER A 196 -4.70 -27.97 1.15
CA SER A 196 -3.99 -28.31 2.39
C SER A 196 -4.89 -28.26 3.61
N GLY A 197 -5.81 -27.28 3.71
CA GLY A 197 -6.70 -27.14 4.86
C GLY A 197 -7.68 -28.30 5.01
N LEU A 198 -8.20 -28.80 3.89
CA LEU A 198 -9.11 -29.94 3.88
C LEU A 198 -8.39 -31.23 4.30
N LEU A 199 -7.16 -31.41 3.85
CA LEU A 199 -6.33 -32.56 4.20
C LEU A 199 -5.96 -32.54 5.69
N PHE A 200 -5.59 -31.39 6.24
CA PHE A 200 -5.36 -31.20 7.68
C PHE A 200 -6.64 -31.45 8.49
N PHE A 201 -7.80 -30.99 8.02
CA PHE A 201 -9.08 -31.23 8.69
C PHE A 201 -9.45 -32.74 8.70
N VAL A 202 -9.26 -33.42 7.59
CA VAL A 202 -9.50 -34.87 7.49
C VAL A 202 -8.57 -35.67 8.43
N ILE A 203 -7.26 -35.30 8.45
CA ILE A 203 -6.30 -35.91 9.37
C ILE A 203 -6.69 -35.64 10.82
N PHE A 204 -7.10 -34.43 11.16
CA PHE A 204 -7.56 -34.06 12.51
C PHE A 204 -8.78 -34.87 12.94
N VAL A 205 -9.77 -35.04 12.07
CA VAL A 205 -10.96 -35.88 12.35
C VAL A 205 -10.57 -37.33 12.54
N ILE A 206 -9.67 -37.89 11.71
CA ILE A 206 -9.17 -39.26 11.86
C ILE A 206 -8.47 -39.44 13.21
N VAL A 207 -7.62 -38.50 13.61
CA VAL A 207 -6.92 -38.53 14.91
C VAL A 207 -7.93 -38.49 16.05
N LEU A 208 -8.96 -37.65 16.00
CA LEU A 208 -10.03 -37.64 17.02
C LEU A 208 -10.79 -38.95 17.10
N ILE A 209 -11.09 -39.61 15.98
CA ILE A 209 -11.75 -40.90 15.95
C ILE A 209 -10.86 -41.99 16.57
N VAL A 210 -9.56 -41.96 16.25
CA VAL A 210 -8.58 -42.91 16.82
C VAL A 210 -8.47 -42.74 18.34
N ILE A 211 -8.31 -41.48 18.81
CA ILE A 211 -8.25 -41.13 20.23
C ILE A 211 -9.54 -41.60 20.94
N SER A 212 -10.71 -41.32 20.37
CA SER A 212 -11.98 -41.73 20.98
C SER A 212 -12.13 -43.25 21.05
N ARG A 213 -11.64 -44.01 20.06
CA ARG A 213 -11.62 -45.49 20.10
C ARG A 213 -10.63 -46.05 21.10
N VAL A 214 -9.44 -45.42 21.22
CA VAL A 214 -8.44 -45.82 22.21
C VAL A 214 -8.93 -45.54 23.63
N MET A 215 -9.53 -44.35 23.87
CA MET A 215 -10.14 -44.04 25.17
C MET A 215 -11.30 -44.94 25.55
N ARG A 216 -12.15 -45.39 24.60
CA ARG A 216 -13.20 -46.40 24.87
C ARG A 216 -12.64 -47.76 25.19
N ARG A 217 -11.43 -48.12 24.78
CA ARG A 217 -10.75 -49.37 25.13
C ARG A 217 -10.02 -49.33 26.46
N LEU A 218 -9.61 -48.14 26.92
CA LEU A 218 -8.86 -47.92 28.15
C LEU A 218 -9.71 -47.50 29.33
N GLY A 219 -10.96 -47.04 29.12
CA GLY A 219 -11.81 -46.47 30.19
C GLY A 219 -13.08 -47.26 30.42
N GLY A 220 -12.98 -48.41 31.07
CA GLY A 220 -14.09 -49.02 31.79
C GLY A 220 -14.23 -48.40 33.18
N TYR A 221 -14.83 -47.20 33.30
CA TYR A 221 -15.39 -46.72 34.56
C TYR A 221 -16.78 -46.17 34.27
N GLY A 222 -17.76 -46.96 34.66
CA GLY A 222 -19.14 -46.54 34.69
C GLY A 222 -19.35 -45.44 35.68
N TYR A 223 -19.92 -44.33 35.21
CA TYR A 223 -20.61 -43.36 36.05
C TYR A 223 -22.06 -43.28 35.57
N SER A 224 -22.93 -43.96 36.30
CA SER A 224 -24.36 -43.77 36.19
C SER A 224 -24.75 -42.62 37.09
N SER A 225 -25.29 -41.56 36.60
CA SER A 225 -26.40 -40.87 37.22
C SER A 225 -26.88 -39.67 36.38
N GLY A 226 -28.20 -39.62 36.22
CA GLY A 226 -28.97 -38.40 36.37
C GLY A 226 -29.28 -37.64 35.08
N ARG A 227 -30.46 -37.88 34.53
CA ARG A 227 -31.42 -36.90 33.99
C ARG A 227 -30.81 -35.50 33.72
N GLY A 228 -30.56 -35.18 32.47
CA GLY A 228 -30.36 -33.83 31.96
C GLY A 228 -30.59 -33.83 30.47
N GLY A 229 -31.68 -33.20 30.03
CA GLY A 229 -32.12 -33.20 28.63
C GLY A 229 -31.11 -32.53 27.70
N PRO A 230 -31.30 -32.68 26.38
CA PRO A 230 -30.39 -32.15 25.38
C PRO A 230 -30.41 -30.60 25.41
N ILE A 231 -29.25 -30.01 25.65
CA ILE A 231 -29.07 -28.58 25.50
C ILE A 231 -28.98 -28.31 24.00
N PHE A 232 -30.06 -27.82 23.43
CA PHE A 232 -30.08 -27.21 22.11
C PHE A 232 -29.32 -25.87 22.19
N PHE A 233 -28.19 -25.79 21.56
CA PHE A 233 -27.60 -24.49 21.22
C PHE A 233 -28.37 -23.95 20.01
N PRO A 234 -29.05 -22.85 20.12
CA PRO A 234 -29.58 -22.16 18.94
C PRO A 234 -28.41 -21.62 18.14
N MET A 235 -28.17 -22.20 16.99
CA MET A 235 -27.28 -21.68 15.97
C MET A 235 -27.96 -20.47 15.38
N GLY A 236 -27.70 -19.30 16.01
CA GLY A 236 -28.14 -18.01 15.55
C GLY A 236 -27.43 -17.71 14.25
N GLY A 237 -28.18 -17.74 13.16
CA GLY A 237 -27.81 -17.20 11.87
C GLY A 237 -27.66 -15.69 11.98
N GLY A 238 -26.46 -15.21 12.17
CA GLY A 238 -26.06 -13.83 12.00
C GLY A 238 -25.66 -13.62 10.55
N GLY A 239 -26.50 -12.99 9.76
CA GLY A 239 -26.16 -12.44 8.46
C GLY A 239 -25.07 -11.39 8.63
N GLY A 240 -23.83 -11.76 8.41
CA GLY A 240 -22.73 -10.83 8.30
C GLY A 240 -22.78 -10.15 6.94
N GLY A 241 -23.14 -8.89 6.91
CA GLY A 241 -22.97 -8.05 5.75
C GLY A 241 -21.51 -8.05 5.33
N SER A 242 -21.22 -8.55 4.15
CA SER A 242 -19.96 -8.34 3.47
C SER A 242 -19.87 -6.87 3.12
N SER A 243 -19.23 -6.09 3.96
CA SER A 243 -18.64 -4.85 3.51
C SER A 243 -17.44 -5.23 2.65
N SER A 244 -17.68 -5.34 1.36
CA SER A 244 -16.62 -5.28 0.37
C SER A 244 -16.05 -3.85 0.45
N GLY A 245 -15.08 -3.65 1.32
CA GLY A 245 -14.15 -2.56 1.22
C GLY A 245 -13.30 -2.82 -0.02
N GLY A 246 -13.86 -2.59 -1.17
CA GLY A 246 -13.10 -2.30 -2.36
C GLY A 246 -12.38 -1.01 -2.07
N GLY A 247 -11.09 -1.09 -1.79
CA GLY A 247 -10.18 0.02 -1.93
C GLY A 247 -10.13 0.36 -3.42
N GLY A 248 -11.20 0.94 -3.93
CA GLY A 248 -11.19 1.65 -5.17
C GLY A 248 -10.32 2.85 -4.92
N PHE A 249 -9.19 2.90 -5.61
CA PHE A 249 -8.47 4.14 -5.81
C PHE A 249 -9.45 5.12 -6.42
N SER A 250 -9.93 6.04 -5.61
CA SER A 250 -10.78 7.13 -6.06
C SER A 250 -9.93 7.97 -7.01
N GLY A 251 -10.22 7.87 -8.31
CA GLY A 251 -9.61 8.70 -9.32
C GLY A 251 -9.82 10.16 -8.90
N PHE A 252 -8.73 10.87 -8.64
CA PHE A 252 -8.75 12.28 -8.36
C PHE A 252 -9.19 13.00 -9.63
N GLY A 253 -10.41 13.49 -9.65
CA GLY A 253 -10.92 14.38 -10.67
C GLY A 253 -10.34 15.77 -10.54
N GLY A 254 -9.09 15.96 -10.94
CA GLY A 254 -8.45 17.26 -11.06
C GLY A 254 -8.29 17.63 -12.52
N GLY A 255 -8.91 18.73 -12.94
CA GLY A 255 -8.88 19.17 -14.34
C GLY A 255 -7.48 19.49 -14.85
N GLY A 256 -7.07 18.89 -15.95
CA GLY A 256 -6.03 19.41 -16.84
C GLY A 256 -4.65 18.77 -16.75
N GLY A 257 -4.48 17.61 -16.13
CA GLY A 257 -3.20 16.93 -16.02
C GLY A 257 -3.07 15.70 -16.91
N SER A 258 -1.88 15.44 -17.40
CA SER A 258 -1.56 14.33 -18.31
C SER A 258 -1.56 12.94 -17.65
N PHE A 259 -1.63 12.88 -16.33
CA PHE A 259 -1.70 11.65 -15.54
C PHE A 259 -3.06 11.57 -14.84
N GLY A 260 -3.84 10.56 -15.15
CA GLY A 260 -5.20 10.36 -14.65
C GLY A 260 -5.30 9.46 -13.44
N GLY A 261 -4.24 9.32 -12.64
CA GLY A 261 -4.26 8.45 -11.47
C GLY A 261 -4.16 6.96 -11.77
N GLY A 262 -3.96 6.57 -13.03
CA GLY A 262 -3.65 5.19 -13.40
C GLY A 262 -2.25 4.79 -12.94
N GLY A 263 -2.11 3.57 -12.44
CA GLY A 263 -0.85 3.04 -11.96
C GLY A 263 -1.02 2.15 -10.73
N ALA A 264 0.03 1.49 -10.34
CA ALA A 264 0.04 0.66 -9.16
C ALA A 264 1.44 0.56 -8.56
N GLY A 265 1.48 0.26 -7.28
CA GLY A 265 2.71 0.11 -6.55
C GLY A 265 2.67 -1.03 -5.55
N SER A 266 3.82 -1.30 -4.98
CA SER A 266 3.97 -2.24 -3.88
C SER A 266 5.05 -1.78 -2.90
N SER A 267 5.07 -2.39 -1.73
CA SER A 267 6.10 -2.22 -0.70
C SER A 267 6.83 -3.55 -0.45
N TRP A 268 8.11 -3.51 -0.05
CA TRP A 268 8.96 -4.69 0.19
C TRP A 268 9.63 -4.72 1.55
#